data_e059eb2a43b487efe1c209c1f3ecbc67
#
_entry.id   e059eb2a43b487efe1c209c1f3ecbc67
#
_cell.length_a   1.000
_cell.length_b   1.000
_cell.length_c   1.000
_cell.angle_alpha   90.00
_cell.angle_beta   90.00
_cell.angle_gamma   90.00
#
_symmetry.space_group_name_H-M   'P 1'
#
loop_
_entity.id
_entity.type
_entity.pdbx_description
1 polymer ?
#
loop_
_entity_poly.entity_id
_entity_poly.type
_entity_poly.pdbx_seq_one_letter_code
_entity_poly.pdbx_strand_id
1 'polypeptide(L)'
;MKIKITACQFRVEKVSTFHEFQEQVEDLITQVPENSDYIIFPELLTIGLSAAFGEQDASSVIRIDEYTNQYKDLFRSLSRKRKQVIIAGTHLERRENEYYNIAYIFDEDGSVVEHKKTHIFPAEANWHTSEGDELEVYSVGRVKIGIAVCYEAEIPEISRILSVNGADIIFCPSYTFTEAGFWRVRHCAHARAIENQVYFVHCPTVGEPGSPLPNGYGRASILSPCDSAWPANGIVAEAVMNEHTIITGTVDMDELYENRKSGAATTFKDRNRRKGMYAKYKPYEGLK
;
A
#
# COMPACT_ATOMS: atom_id res chain seq x y z
N MET A 1 -13.20 9.90 -16.30
CA MET A 1 -13.72 9.66 -14.92
C MET A 1 -12.62 10.00 -13.93
N LYS A 2 -12.88 10.98 -13.06
CA LYS A 2 -11.90 11.42 -12.06
C LYS A 2 -12.07 10.65 -10.76
N ILE A 3 -10.95 10.26 -10.16
CA ILE A 3 -10.85 9.56 -8.89
C ILE A 3 -9.97 10.40 -7.95
N LYS A 4 -10.49 10.69 -6.76
CA LYS A 4 -9.76 11.43 -5.74
C LYS A 4 -9.21 10.44 -4.70
N ILE A 5 -7.90 10.50 -4.49
CA ILE A 5 -7.17 9.61 -3.59
C ILE A 5 -6.54 10.45 -2.48
N THR A 6 -6.67 10.00 -1.23
CA THR A 6 -5.96 10.57 -0.09
C THR A 6 -5.04 9.53 0.51
N ALA A 7 -3.76 9.85 0.63
CA ALA A 7 -2.78 9.04 1.33
C ALA A 7 -2.47 9.66 2.71
N CYS A 8 -2.66 8.84 3.73
CA CYS A 8 -2.46 9.18 5.14
C CYS A 8 -1.04 8.78 5.55
N GLN A 9 -0.09 9.72 5.52
CA GLN A 9 1.27 9.51 6.03
C GLN A 9 1.21 9.48 7.56
N PHE A 10 0.93 8.29 8.08
CA PHE A 10 0.70 8.09 9.50
C PHE A 10 2.02 7.97 10.26
N ARG A 11 2.12 8.73 11.36
CA ARG A 11 3.23 8.62 12.30
C ARG A 11 2.91 7.55 13.33
N VAL A 12 3.66 6.46 13.31
CA VAL A 12 3.60 5.48 14.38
C VAL A 12 4.35 6.02 15.59
N GLU A 13 3.73 5.87 16.73
CA GLU A 13 4.27 6.20 18.05
C GLU A 13 4.01 5.04 19.00
N LYS A 14 4.72 5.02 20.11
CA LYS A 14 4.47 4.08 21.18
C LYS A 14 3.12 4.36 21.81
N VAL A 15 2.20 3.41 21.73
CA VAL A 15 0.86 3.51 22.33
C VAL A 15 0.62 2.32 23.27
N SER A 16 -0.08 2.56 24.36
CA SER A 16 -0.31 1.57 25.42
C SER A 16 -1.68 0.90 25.32
N THR A 17 -2.60 1.50 24.56
CA THR A 17 -3.96 0.99 24.42
C THR A 17 -4.45 1.11 22.98
N PHE A 18 -5.42 0.26 22.60
CA PHE A 18 -6.07 0.38 21.31
C PHE A 18 -6.83 1.70 21.17
N HIS A 19 -7.32 2.26 22.26
CA HIS A 19 -8.04 3.54 22.23
C HIS A 19 -7.12 4.70 21.80
N GLU A 20 -5.89 4.77 22.30
CA GLU A 20 -4.90 5.77 21.86
C GLU A 20 -4.60 5.64 20.37
N PHE A 21 -4.45 4.41 19.87
CA PHE A 21 -4.28 4.15 18.43
C PHE A 21 -5.50 4.60 17.62
N GLN A 22 -6.70 4.29 18.10
CA GLN A 22 -7.96 4.69 17.46
C GLN A 22 -8.07 6.22 17.36
N GLU A 23 -7.77 6.94 18.42
CA GLU A 23 -7.77 8.42 18.43
C GLU A 23 -6.81 8.98 17.38
N GLN A 24 -5.59 8.43 17.26
CA GLN A 24 -4.63 8.86 16.23
C GLN A 24 -5.17 8.63 14.80
N VAL A 25 -5.83 7.50 14.56
CA VAL A 25 -6.44 7.20 13.25
C VAL A 25 -7.60 8.14 12.96
N GLU A 26 -8.48 8.36 13.93
CA GLU A 26 -9.66 9.21 13.80
C GLU A 26 -9.27 10.69 13.60
N ASP A 27 -8.26 11.19 14.30
CA ASP A 27 -7.74 12.55 14.12
C ASP A 27 -7.24 12.78 12.69
N LEU A 28 -6.51 11.81 12.13
CA LEU A 28 -6.02 11.92 10.75
C LEU A 28 -7.17 11.83 9.74
N ILE A 29 -8.14 10.95 9.99
CA ILE A 29 -9.33 10.77 9.15
C ILE A 29 -10.19 12.04 9.10
N THR A 30 -10.24 12.85 10.17
CA THR A 30 -11.00 14.11 10.17
C THR A 30 -10.46 15.13 9.15
N GLN A 31 -9.20 15.04 8.79
CA GLN A 31 -8.54 15.91 7.81
C GLN A 31 -8.77 15.45 6.36
N VAL A 32 -9.22 14.20 6.17
CA VAL A 32 -9.46 13.63 4.82
C VAL A 32 -10.70 14.29 4.20
N PRO A 33 -10.61 14.80 2.95
CA PRO A 33 -11.77 15.37 2.26
C PRO A 33 -12.93 14.36 2.16
N GLU A 34 -14.16 14.84 2.40
CA GLU A 34 -15.37 14.01 2.32
C GLU A 34 -15.61 13.41 0.94
N ASN A 35 -15.09 14.05 -0.10
CA ASN A 35 -15.20 13.60 -1.49
C ASN A 35 -13.97 12.83 -1.99
N SER A 36 -13.15 12.28 -1.10
CA SER A 36 -12.13 11.29 -1.49
C SER A 36 -12.81 9.97 -1.82
N ASP A 37 -12.46 9.37 -2.96
CA ASP A 37 -12.98 8.05 -3.35
C ASP A 37 -12.20 6.94 -2.61
N TYR A 38 -10.88 7.12 -2.42
CA TYR A 38 -9.99 6.15 -1.79
C TYR A 38 -9.11 6.83 -0.72
N ILE A 39 -8.96 6.13 0.39
CA ILE A 39 -8.06 6.52 1.48
C ILE A 39 -7.08 5.36 1.68
N ILE A 40 -5.79 5.65 1.79
CA ILE A 40 -4.78 4.64 2.13
C ILE A 40 -4.01 5.03 3.38
N PHE A 41 -3.84 4.04 4.27
CA PHE A 41 -2.92 4.05 5.41
C PHE A 41 -1.67 3.20 5.12
N PRO A 42 -0.57 3.39 5.86
CA PRO A 42 0.69 2.71 5.58
C PRO A 42 0.77 1.29 6.16
N GLU A 43 1.89 0.62 5.90
CA GLU A 43 2.20 -0.73 6.37
C GLU A 43 2.45 -0.77 7.87
N LEU A 44 2.06 -1.90 8.51
CA LEU A 44 2.21 -2.17 9.94
C LEU A 44 1.74 -1.00 10.82
N LEU A 45 0.60 -0.44 10.45
CA LEU A 45 -0.03 0.71 11.07
C LEU A 45 -0.17 0.56 12.60
N THR A 46 -0.35 -0.68 13.06
CA THR A 46 -0.59 -1.05 14.46
C THR A 46 0.68 -1.38 15.24
N ILE A 47 1.88 -1.25 14.63
CA ILE A 47 3.12 -1.72 15.27
C ILE A 47 3.42 -1.02 16.61
N GLY A 48 2.98 0.22 16.78
CA GLY A 48 3.11 0.96 18.03
C GLY A 48 2.38 0.32 19.21
N LEU A 49 1.32 -0.47 18.95
CA LEU A 49 0.57 -1.22 19.97
C LEU A 49 1.38 -2.35 20.62
N SER A 50 2.49 -2.78 20.02
CA SER A 50 3.39 -3.76 20.65
C SER A 50 3.87 -3.30 22.02
N ALA A 51 3.92 -1.99 22.27
CA ALA A 51 4.28 -1.41 23.56
C ALA A 51 3.32 -1.76 24.70
N ALA A 52 2.07 -2.08 24.39
CA ALA A 52 1.09 -2.52 25.40
C ALA A 52 1.48 -3.86 26.06
N PHE A 53 2.39 -4.61 25.43
CA PHE A 53 2.80 -5.95 25.86
C PHE A 53 4.15 -6.00 26.58
N GLY A 54 4.72 -4.84 26.91
CA GLY A 54 5.99 -4.73 27.65
C GLY A 54 7.18 -4.43 26.76
N GLU A 55 8.24 -5.24 26.80
CA GLU A 55 9.40 -5.05 25.92
C GLU A 55 9.02 -5.27 24.46
N GLN A 56 9.43 -4.34 23.59
CA GLN A 56 9.08 -4.37 22.17
C GLN A 56 10.05 -5.28 21.38
N ASP A 57 9.97 -6.56 21.62
CA ASP A 57 10.69 -7.61 20.90
C ASP A 57 9.79 -8.33 19.87
N ALA A 58 10.29 -9.37 19.24
CA ALA A 58 9.52 -10.16 18.27
C ALA A 58 8.25 -10.75 18.90
N SER A 59 8.29 -11.12 20.17
CA SER A 59 7.14 -11.72 20.86
C SER A 59 6.03 -10.71 21.12
N SER A 60 6.35 -9.45 21.41
CA SER A 60 5.37 -8.37 21.56
C SER A 60 4.79 -7.92 20.22
N VAL A 61 5.59 -7.92 19.15
CA VAL A 61 5.13 -7.57 17.81
C VAL A 61 4.06 -8.54 17.31
N ILE A 62 4.26 -9.84 17.46
CA ILE A 62 3.24 -10.82 17.03
C ILE A 62 1.96 -10.73 17.86
N ARG A 63 2.00 -10.21 19.08
CA ARG A 63 0.83 -10.03 19.94
C ARG A 63 -0.10 -8.90 19.50
N ILE A 64 0.30 -8.04 18.58
CA ILE A 64 -0.64 -7.07 18.00
C ILE A 64 -1.84 -7.76 17.34
N ASP A 65 -1.73 -9.03 16.97
CA ASP A 65 -2.84 -9.89 16.56
C ASP A 65 -4.02 -9.89 17.55
N GLU A 66 -3.78 -9.72 18.85
CA GLU A 66 -4.83 -9.63 19.87
C GLU A 66 -5.81 -8.46 19.60
N TYR A 67 -5.40 -7.46 18.80
CA TYR A 67 -6.22 -6.30 18.40
C TYR A 67 -6.90 -6.44 17.05
N THR A 68 -6.76 -7.58 16.35
CA THR A 68 -7.28 -7.79 14.99
C THR A 68 -8.77 -7.43 14.85
N ASN A 69 -9.61 -7.89 15.78
CA ASN A 69 -11.05 -7.61 15.71
C ASN A 69 -11.34 -6.11 15.89
N GLN A 70 -10.72 -5.46 16.86
CA GLN A 70 -10.88 -4.02 17.12
C GLN A 70 -10.41 -3.20 15.92
N TYR A 71 -9.28 -3.58 15.30
CA TYR A 71 -8.76 -2.95 14.10
C TYR A 71 -9.75 -3.08 12.92
N LYS A 72 -10.26 -4.28 12.67
CA LYS A 72 -11.25 -4.50 11.59
C LYS A 72 -12.55 -3.74 11.83
N ASP A 73 -13.02 -3.70 13.07
CA ASP A 73 -14.27 -3.00 13.42
C ASP A 73 -14.11 -1.48 13.29
N LEU A 74 -12.96 -0.92 13.68
CA LEU A 74 -12.63 0.49 13.49
C LEU A 74 -12.74 0.89 12.01
N PHE A 75 -11.98 0.24 11.14
CA PHE A 75 -11.93 0.63 9.72
C PHE A 75 -13.23 0.30 8.98
N ARG A 76 -13.93 -0.77 9.35
CA ARG A 76 -15.29 -1.05 8.84
C ARG A 76 -16.28 0.05 9.22
N SER A 77 -16.22 0.52 10.45
CA SER A 77 -17.05 1.63 10.91
C SER A 77 -16.74 2.92 10.18
N LEU A 78 -15.45 3.23 10.00
CA LEU A 78 -15.00 4.43 9.29
C LEU A 78 -15.40 4.41 7.82
N SER A 79 -15.22 3.31 7.10
CA SER A 79 -15.59 3.20 5.68
C SER A 79 -17.10 3.41 5.46
N ARG A 80 -17.94 2.78 6.29
CA ARG A 80 -19.39 2.96 6.25
C ARG A 80 -19.83 4.39 6.58
N LYS A 81 -19.27 4.95 7.64
CA LYS A 81 -19.63 6.32 8.09
C LYS A 81 -19.27 7.36 7.04
N ARG A 82 -18.12 7.21 6.40
CA ARG A 82 -17.62 8.15 5.41
C ARG A 82 -18.11 7.85 3.99
N LYS A 83 -18.58 6.64 3.72
CA LYS A 83 -18.90 6.13 2.37
C LYS A 83 -17.71 6.28 1.43
N GLN A 84 -16.55 5.79 1.87
CA GLN A 84 -15.27 5.87 1.17
C GLN A 84 -14.57 4.53 1.26
N VAL A 85 -13.88 4.14 0.19
CA VAL A 85 -13.00 2.96 0.24
C VAL A 85 -11.78 3.26 1.09
N ILE A 86 -11.48 2.40 2.06
CA ILE A 86 -10.31 2.55 2.93
C ILE A 86 -9.39 1.34 2.77
N ILE A 87 -8.20 1.58 2.22
CA ILE A 87 -7.06 0.66 2.34
C ILE A 87 -6.43 0.95 3.70
N ALA A 88 -6.74 0.10 4.68
CA ALA A 88 -6.43 0.34 6.08
C ALA A 88 -4.93 0.15 6.43
N GLY A 89 -4.05 0.16 5.43
CA GLY A 89 -2.66 -0.20 5.61
C GLY A 89 -2.51 -1.70 5.79
N THR A 90 -1.57 -2.12 6.63
CA THR A 90 -1.44 -3.53 6.99
C THR A 90 -1.43 -3.75 8.50
N HIS A 91 -1.82 -4.96 8.87
CA HIS A 91 -1.84 -5.45 10.24
C HIS A 91 -1.26 -6.86 10.28
N LEU A 92 -0.55 -7.19 11.35
CA LEU A 92 -0.03 -8.54 11.56
C LEU A 92 -1.12 -9.40 12.23
N GLU A 93 -1.56 -10.43 11.54
CA GLU A 93 -2.63 -11.31 12.01
C GLU A 93 -2.21 -12.77 11.99
N ARG A 94 -2.59 -13.50 13.02
CA ARG A 94 -2.43 -14.95 13.08
C ARG A 94 -3.55 -15.66 12.32
N ARG A 95 -3.16 -16.55 11.41
CA ARG A 95 -4.07 -17.47 10.71
C ARG A 95 -3.58 -18.89 10.99
N GLU A 96 -4.40 -19.69 11.65
CA GLU A 96 -4.04 -21.01 12.12
C GLU A 96 -2.79 -20.96 13.03
N ASN A 97 -1.63 -21.41 12.53
CA ASN A 97 -0.38 -21.44 13.27
C ASN A 97 0.68 -20.45 12.76
N GLU A 98 0.33 -19.60 11.79
CA GLU A 98 1.25 -18.68 11.14
C GLU A 98 0.79 -17.24 11.26
N TYR A 99 1.73 -16.29 11.19
CA TYR A 99 1.45 -14.86 11.20
C TYR A 99 1.66 -14.29 9.81
N TYR A 100 0.72 -13.46 9.36
CA TYR A 100 0.77 -12.81 8.05
C TYR A 100 0.68 -11.30 8.20
N ASN A 101 1.45 -10.59 7.38
CA ASN A 101 1.31 -9.16 7.18
C ASN A 101 0.18 -8.95 6.16
N ILE A 102 -1.00 -8.50 6.60
CA ILE A 102 -2.23 -8.45 5.80
C ILE A 102 -2.67 -7.03 5.55
N ALA A 103 -2.82 -6.66 4.30
CA ALA A 103 -3.50 -5.43 3.89
C ALA A 103 -5.01 -5.67 3.81
N TYR A 104 -5.80 -4.79 4.45
CA TYR A 104 -7.25 -4.84 4.44
C TYR A 104 -7.82 -3.69 3.63
N ILE A 105 -8.78 -3.99 2.77
CA ILE A 105 -9.50 -3.03 1.95
C ILE A 105 -10.98 -3.09 2.33
N PHE A 106 -11.48 -2.01 2.93
CA PHE A 106 -12.88 -1.86 3.31
C PHE A 106 -13.60 -1.05 2.26
N ASP A 107 -14.66 -1.62 1.64
CA ASP A 107 -15.51 -0.89 0.71
C ASP A 107 -16.49 0.02 1.45
N GLU A 108 -17.18 0.88 0.74
CA GLU A 108 -18.12 1.89 1.26
C GLU A 108 -19.26 1.29 2.10
N ASP A 109 -19.65 0.04 1.85
CA ASP A 109 -20.66 -0.72 2.61
C ASP A 109 -20.08 -1.45 3.82
N GLY A 110 -18.74 -1.38 4.01
CA GLY A 110 -18.00 -2.07 5.06
C GLY A 110 -17.69 -3.53 4.76
N SER A 111 -17.96 -4.02 3.56
CA SER A 111 -17.41 -5.29 3.10
C SER A 111 -15.87 -5.19 3.05
N VAL A 112 -15.19 -6.31 3.24
CA VAL A 112 -13.73 -6.33 3.34
C VAL A 112 -13.15 -7.40 2.44
N VAL A 113 -12.08 -7.02 1.73
CA VAL A 113 -11.17 -7.95 1.04
C VAL A 113 -9.77 -7.78 1.60
N GLU A 114 -8.92 -8.80 1.45
CA GLU A 114 -7.60 -8.83 2.06
C GLU A 114 -6.53 -9.27 1.06
N HIS A 115 -5.31 -8.77 1.26
CA HIS A 115 -4.12 -9.22 0.56
C HIS A 115 -3.06 -9.60 1.59
N LYS A 116 -2.65 -10.85 1.61
CA LYS A 116 -1.50 -11.32 2.39
C LYS A 116 -0.21 -11.00 1.64
N LYS A 117 0.70 -10.28 2.28
CA LYS A 117 1.99 -9.95 1.67
C LYS A 117 2.71 -11.21 1.19
N THR A 118 3.06 -11.26 -0.10
CA THR A 118 3.60 -12.45 -0.76
C THR A 118 5.12 -12.56 -0.67
N HIS A 119 5.81 -11.45 -0.43
CA HIS A 119 7.27 -11.41 -0.32
C HIS A 119 7.67 -10.64 0.93
N ILE A 120 8.19 -11.38 1.90
CA ILE A 120 8.57 -10.83 3.20
C ILE A 120 9.95 -10.18 3.13
N PHE A 121 10.04 -8.93 3.58
CA PHE A 121 11.32 -8.24 3.70
C PHE A 121 12.17 -8.95 4.76
N PRO A 122 13.50 -9.13 4.55
CA PRO A 122 14.33 -9.94 5.46
C PRO A 122 14.24 -9.56 6.95
N ALA A 123 14.02 -8.29 7.28
CA ALA A 123 13.87 -7.89 8.67
C ALA A 123 12.54 -8.35 9.31
N GLU A 124 11.48 -8.50 8.52
CA GLU A 124 10.18 -9.01 8.98
C GLU A 124 10.22 -10.51 9.32
N ALA A 125 11.17 -11.25 8.75
CA ALA A 125 11.37 -12.66 9.10
C ALA A 125 11.66 -12.85 10.60
N ASN A 126 12.20 -11.83 11.26
CA ASN A 126 12.41 -11.82 12.70
C ASN A 126 11.09 -11.82 13.51
N TRP A 127 9.98 -11.48 12.88
CA TRP A 127 8.64 -11.48 13.49
C TRP A 127 7.84 -12.71 13.12
N HIS A 128 8.52 -13.76 12.58
CA HIS A 128 7.90 -15.03 12.20
C HIS A 128 6.73 -14.88 11.20
N THR A 129 6.81 -13.88 10.32
CA THR A 129 5.82 -13.68 9.27
C THR A 129 5.98 -14.69 8.14
N SER A 130 4.84 -15.22 7.69
CA SER A 130 4.74 -16.14 6.55
C SER A 130 4.32 -15.40 5.29
N GLU A 131 4.65 -15.93 4.12
CA GLU A 131 4.30 -15.38 2.81
C GLU A 131 2.90 -15.82 2.37
N GLY A 132 2.16 -14.91 1.74
CA GLY A 132 0.96 -15.23 1.00
C GLY A 132 1.29 -15.75 -0.40
N ASP A 133 0.34 -16.46 -1.03
CA ASP A 133 0.56 -17.11 -2.35
C ASP A 133 -0.33 -16.53 -3.45
N GLU A 134 -1.11 -15.47 -3.17
CA GLU A 134 -2.11 -14.96 -4.10
C GLU A 134 -1.86 -13.49 -4.46
N LEU A 135 -2.04 -13.18 -5.74
CA LEU A 135 -2.02 -11.83 -6.29
C LEU A 135 -3.35 -11.56 -6.98
N GLU A 136 -4.21 -10.80 -6.32
CA GLU A 136 -5.56 -10.52 -6.79
C GLU A 136 -5.75 -9.05 -7.19
N VAL A 137 -6.69 -8.84 -8.11
CA VAL A 137 -7.20 -7.52 -8.49
C VAL A 137 -8.60 -7.38 -7.93
N TYR A 138 -8.80 -6.35 -7.13
CA TYR A 138 -10.05 -6.12 -6.41
C TYR A 138 -10.92 -5.11 -7.14
N SER A 139 -12.19 -5.46 -7.33
CA SER A 139 -13.22 -4.53 -7.81
C SER A 139 -13.92 -3.91 -6.59
N VAL A 140 -13.36 -2.85 -6.05
CA VAL A 140 -13.89 -2.11 -4.89
C VAL A 140 -14.01 -0.63 -5.23
N GLY A 141 -15.08 0.00 -4.76
CA GLY A 141 -15.39 1.36 -5.18
C GLY A 141 -15.60 1.47 -6.69
N ARG A 142 -14.92 2.40 -7.33
CA ARG A 142 -15.21 2.81 -8.73
C ARG A 142 -14.25 2.26 -9.79
N VAL A 143 -13.14 1.66 -9.40
CA VAL A 143 -12.08 1.16 -10.30
C VAL A 143 -11.52 -0.17 -9.80
N LYS A 144 -10.74 -0.84 -10.63
CA LYS A 144 -10.00 -2.02 -10.25
C LYS A 144 -8.67 -1.64 -9.62
N ILE A 145 -8.39 -2.17 -8.45
CA ILE A 145 -7.18 -1.87 -7.70
C ILE A 145 -6.34 -3.12 -7.46
N GLY A 146 -5.03 -2.92 -7.34
CA GLY A 146 -4.08 -3.91 -6.84
C GLY A 146 -3.42 -3.44 -5.56
N ILE A 147 -2.90 -4.38 -4.78
CA ILE A 147 -2.09 -4.10 -3.59
C ILE A 147 -0.69 -4.65 -3.82
N ALA A 148 0.34 -3.84 -3.49
CA ALA A 148 1.75 -4.25 -3.52
C ALA A 148 2.43 -3.66 -2.28
N VAL A 149 2.52 -4.45 -1.20
CA VAL A 149 3.00 -3.99 0.10
C VAL A 149 4.51 -3.83 0.11
N CYS A 150 5.02 -2.60 0.23
CA CYS A 150 6.42 -2.26 0.49
C CYS A 150 7.40 -2.99 -0.43
N TYR A 151 8.07 -4.03 0.07
CA TYR A 151 9.04 -4.85 -0.66
C TYR A 151 8.48 -5.47 -1.94
N GLU A 152 7.19 -5.79 -1.98
CA GLU A 152 6.51 -6.28 -3.19
C GLU A 152 6.61 -5.29 -4.36
N ALA A 153 6.67 -3.98 -4.09
CA ALA A 153 6.87 -2.98 -5.13
C ALA A 153 8.25 -3.07 -5.80
N GLU A 154 9.25 -3.64 -5.12
CA GLU A 154 10.59 -3.85 -5.67
C GLU A 154 10.63 -5.01 -6.68
N ILE A 155 9.64 -5.91 -6.65
CA ILE A 155 9.53 -7.08 -7.52
C ILE A 155 8.67 -6.76 -8.74
N PRO A 156 9.26 -6.66 -9.96
CA PRO A 156 8.55 -6.21 -11.15
C PRO A 156 7.34 -7.06 -11.50
N GLU A 157 7.42 -8.36 -11.25
CA GLU A 157 6.41 -9.35 -11.59
C GLU A 157 5.08 -9.08 -10.88
N ILE A 158 5.12 -8.66 -9.61
CA ILE A 158 3.92 -8.40 -8.82
C ILE A 158 3.06 -7.32 -9.47
N SER A 159 3.63 -6.13 -9.65
CA SER A 159 2.91 -5.03 -10.30
C SER A 159 2.54 -5.34 -11.75
N ARG A 160 3.35 -6.13 -12.44
CA ARG A 160 3.06 -6.59 -13.81
C ARG A 160 1.86 -7.53 -13.83
N ILE A 161 1.77 -8.49 -12.93
CA ILE A 161 0.64 -9.42 -12.82
C ILE A 161 -0.63 -8.63 -12.50
N LEU A 162 -0.59 -7.75 -11.50
CA LEU A 162 -1.73 -6.92 -11.13
C LEU A 162 -2.24 -6.08 -12.31
N SER A 163 -1.33 -5.39 -13.03
CA SER A 163 -1.72 -4.53 -14.15
C SER A 163 -2.28 -5.31 -15.33
N VAL A 164 -1.71 -6.46 -15.68
CA VAL A 164 -2.20 -7.32 -16.77
C VAL A 164 -3.57 -7.92 -16.44
N ASN A 165 -3.84 -8.18 -15.17
CA ASN A 165 -5.14 -8.64 -14.68
C ASN A 165 -6.16 -7.50 -14.52
N GLY A 166 -5.77 -6.27 -14.85
CA GLY A 166 -6.67 -5.14 -14.99
C GLY A 166 -6.67 -4.13 -13.86
N ALA A 167 -5.69 -4.15 -12.95
CA ALA A 167 -5.53 -3.09 -11.98
C ALA A 167 -5.17 -1.76 -12.68
N ASP A 168 -5.89 -0.72 -12.36
CA ASP A 168 -5.66 0.64 -12.86
C ASP A 168 -4.91 1.50 -11.85
N ILE A 169 -5.09 1.20 -10.57
CA ILE A 169 -4.39 1.84 -9.46
C ILE A 169 -3.78 0.74 -8.60
N ILE A 170 -2.51 0.87 -8.27
CA ILE A 170 -1.82 -0.01 -7.32
C ILE A 170 -1.55 0.79 -6.04
N PHE A 171 -2.04 0.30 -4.92
CA PHE A 171 -1.78 0.87 -3.60
C PHE A 171 -0.64 0.13 -2.92
N CYS A 172 0.28 0.89 -2.35
CA CYS A 172 1.49 0.38 -1.72
C CYS A 172 1.64 0.92 -0.28
N PRO A 173 0.96 0.30 0.69
CA PRO A 173 1.33 0.50 2.08
C PRO A 173 2.80 0.10 2.25
N SER A 174 3.59 0.91 2.97
CA SER A 174 5.03 0.68 3.06
C SER A 174 5.56 1.01 4.45
N TYR A 175 6.63 0.33 4.88
CA TYR A 175 7.37 0.64 6.09
C TYR A 175 8.85 0.51 5.83
N THR A 176 9.50 1.60 5.50
CA THR A 176 10.93 1.69 5.23
C THR A 176 11.66 2.31 6.40
N PHE A 177 12.82 1.75 6.78
CA PHE A 177 13.52 2.07 8.02
C PHE A 177 14.65 3.07 7.84
N THR A 178 15.06 3.30 6.60
CA THR A 178 16.19 4.16 6.26
C THR A 178 15.88 4.97 5.01
N GLU A 179 16.61 6.06 4.83
CA GLU A 179 16.54 6.86 3.61
C GLU A 179 16.80 6.04 2.35
N ALA A 180 17.82 5.18 2.37
CA ALA A 180 18.14 4.31 1.23
C ALA A 180 17.01 3.30 0.94
N GLY A 181 16.39 2.73 1.99
CA GLY A 181 15.23 1.84 1.87
C GLY A 181 14.04 2.56 1.25
N PHE A 182 13.74 3.77 1.72
CA PHE A 182 12.69 4.60 1.15
C PHE A 182 12.92 4.88 -0.34
N TRP A 183 14.10 5.34 -0.73
CA TRP A 183 14.39 5.65 -2.13
C TRP A 183 14.32 4.42 -3.02
N ARG A 184 14.73 3.24 -2.53
CA ARG A 184 14.63 1.99 -3.27
C ARG A 184 13.17 1.65 -3.60
N VAL A 185 12.29 1.62 -2.59
CA VAL A 185 10.84 1.39 -2.80
C VAL A 185 10.23 2.50 -3.67
N ARG A 186 10.57 3.77 -3.40
CA ARG A 186 10.03 4.93 -4.12
C ARG A 186 10.38 4.94 -5.61
N HIS A 187 11.62 4.61 -5.96
CA HIS A 187 12.03 4.49 -7.35
C HIS A 187 11.36 3.31 -8.06
N CYS A 188 11.25 2.17 -7.38
CA CYS A 188 10.51 1.03 -7.90
C CYS A 188 9.03 1.38 -8.10
N ALA A 189 8.36 1.99 -7.13
CA ALA A 189 6.97 2.43 -7.24
C ALA A 189 6.76 3.31 -8.49
N HIS A 190 7.66 4.24 -8.74
CA HIS A 190 7.58 5.10 -9.92
C HIS A 190 7.83 4.33 -11.22
N ALA A 191 8.81 3.43 -11.25
CA ALA A 191 9.04 2.56 -12.39
C ALA A 191 7.79 1.71 -12.71
N ARG A 192 7.10 1.18 -11.67
CA ARG A 192 5.86 0.42 -11.85
C ARG A 192 4.73 1.25 -12.47
N ALA A 193 4.60 2.52 -12.06
CA ALA A 193 3.63 3.43 -12.67
C ALA A 193 3.92 3.63 -14.17
N ILE A 194 5.19 3.87 -14.53
CA ILE A 194 5.63 4.15 -15.89
C ILE A 194 5.50 2.93 -16.80
N GLU A 195 6.11 1.81 -16.40
CA GLU A 195 6.22 0.62 -17.25
C GLU A 195 4.91 -0.14 -17.46
N ASN A 196 3.97 0.00 -16.50
CA ASN A 196 2.66 -0.64 -16.54
C ASN A 196 1.55 0.32 -16.96
N GLN A 197 1.83 1.61 -17.10
CA GLN A 197 0.85 2.66 -17.33
C GLN A 197 -0.35 2.52 -16.38
N VAL A 198 -0.06 2.61 -15.07
CA VAL A 198 -1.02 2.60 -13.95
C VAL A 198 -0.74 3.78 -13.04
N TYR A 199 -1.71 4.17 -12.23
CA TYR A 199 -1.41 5.00 -11.07
C TYR A 199 -0.84 4.15 -9.96
N PHE A 200 0.12 4.71 -9.21
CA PHE A 200 0.74 4.02 -8.10
C PHE A 200 0.75 4.92 -6.86
N VAL A 201 0.19 4.43 -5.75
CA VAL A 201 0.08 5.21 -4.52
C VAL A 201 0.99 4.61 -3.46
N HIS A 202 2.12 5.26 -3.22
CA HIS A 202 3.08 4.85 -2.20
C HIS A 202 2.81 5.59 -0.89
N CYS A 203 2.50 4.87 0.18
CA CYS A 203 2.15 5.42 1.48
C CYS A 203 3.02 4.79 2.57
N PRO A 204 4.15 5.44 2.96
CA PRO A 204 5.04 4.91 3.98
C PRO A 204 4.59 5.29 5.39
N THR A 205 4.83 4.37 6.34
CA THR A 205 4.84 4.61 7.77
C THR A 205 6.01 5.52 8.12
N VAL A 206 5.78 6.51 8.99
CA VAL A 206 6.82 7.38 9.54
C VAL A 206 6.78 7.37 11.06
N GLY A 207 7.81 7.89 11.73
CA GLY A 207 7.81 8.03 13.19
C GLY A 207 8.58 6.94 13.93
N GLU A 208 8.34 6.87 15.23
CA GLU A 208 9.15 6.09 16.17
C GLU A 208 8.27 5.21 17.05
N PRO A 209 8.07 3.94 16.72
CA PRO A 209 7.22 3.04 17.51
C PRO A 209 7.84 2.66 18.86
N GLY A 210 9.11 2.96 19.06
CA GLY A 210 9.88 2.65 20.26
C GLY A 210 10.98 1.59 20.04
N SER A 211 12.13 1.77 20.69
CA SER A 211 13.25 0.81 20.62
C SER A 211 12.85 -0.55 21.21
N PRO A 212 13.25 -1.69 20.61
CA PRO A 212 14.19 -1.83 19.49
C PRO A 212 13.54 -1.84 18.10
N LEU A 213 12.27 -1.49 17.94
CA LEU A 213 11.64 -1.44 16.63
C LEU A 213 12.25 -0.34 15.76
N PRO A 214 12.38 -0.57 14.44
CA PRO A 214 12.95 0.43 13.56
C PRO A 214 12.03 1.65 13.41
N ASN A 215 12.62 2.83 13.28
CA ASN A 215 11.88 4.05 12.96
C ASN A 215 11.38 3.99 11.51
N GLY A 216 10.21 4.58 11.25
CA GLY A 216 9.68 4.76 9.90
C GLY A 216 10.30 5.97 9.22
N TYR A 217 10.67 5.82 7.95
CA TYR A 217 11.27 6.87 7.13
C TYR A 217 10.60 6.94 5.76
N GLY A 218 10.08 8.10 5.38
CA GLY A 218 9.51 8.26 4.06
C GLY A 218 8.62 9.47 3.85
N ARG A 219 8.03 9.52 2.66
CA ARG A 219 6.95 10.44 2.30
C ARG A 219 5.96 9.80 1.35
N ALA A 220 4.68 10.05 1.58
CA ALA A 220 3.61 9.56 0.72
C ALA A 220 3.64 10.23 -0.65
N SER A 221 3.29 9.48 -1.69
CA SER A 221 3.20 10.01 -3.05
C SER A 221 2.13 9.31 -3.87
N ILE A 222 1.44 10.10 -4.69
CA ILE A 222 0.52 9.63 -5.73
C ILE A 222 1.23 9.83 -7.05
N LEU A 223 1.47 8.73 -7.77
CA LEU A 223 2.30 8.68 -8.95
C LEU A 223 1.49 8.33 -10.19
N SER A 224 1.84 8.94 -11.30
CA SER A 224 1.31 8.65 -12.63
C SER A 224 2.42 8.18 -13.58
N PRO A 225 2.08 7.65 -14.76
CA PRO A 225 3.04 7.56 -15.85
C PRO A 225 3.66 8.92 -16.17
N CYS A 226 4.92 8.94 -16.65
CA CYS A 226 5.57 10.15 -17.14
C CYS A 226 5.21 10.34 -18.63
N ASP A 227 4.15 11.07 -18.91
CA ASP A 227 3.71 11.41 -20.27
C ASP A 227 2.97 12.75 -20.28
N SER A 228 2.61 13.24 -21.44
CA SER A 228 2.05 14.60 -21.67
C SER A 228 0.76 14.90 -20.90
N ALA A 229 -0.01 13.88 -20.53
CA ALA A 229 -1.25 14.05 -19.76
C ALA A 229 -1.03 14.44 -18.28
N TRP A 230 0.19 14.26 -17.75
CA TRP A 230 0.53 14.46 -16.34
C TRP A 230 1.74 15.37 -16.16
N PRO A 231 2.08 15.75 -14.90
CA PRO A 231 3.35 16.39 -14.62
C PRO A 231 4.52 15.56 -15.19
N ALA A 232 5.48 16.23 -15.80
CA ALA A 232 6.59 15.57 -16.50
C ALA A 232 7.40 14.60 -15.62
N ASN A 233 7.42 14.85 -14.30
CA ASN A 233 8.05 13.98 -13.32
C ASN A 233 7.12 12.86 -12.80
N GLY A 234 5.87 12.76 -13.28
CA GLY A 234 4.90 11.75 -12.85
C GLY A 234 4.44 11.85 -11.39
N ILE A 235 4.63 13.00 -10.73
CA ILE A 235 4.19 13.20 -9.34
C ILE A 235 2.89 14.01 -9.34
N VAL A 236 1.78 13.36 -9.02
CA VAL A 236 0.47 14.00 -8.87
C VAL A 236 0.36 14.74 -7.55
N ALA A 237 0.81 14.12 -6.47
CA ALA A 237 0.92 14.71 -5.14
C ALA A 237 2.02 14.01 -4.33
N GLU A 238 2.69 14.75 -3.46
CA GLU A 238 3.76 14.22 -2.61
C GLU A 238 3.80 14.95 -1.27
N ALA A 239 4.00 14.21 -0.19
CA ALA A 239 4.09 14.73 1.17
C ALA A 239 5.49 15.28 1.49
N VAL A 240 5.58 15.99 2.60
CA VAL A 240 6.87 16.33 3.22
C VAL A 240 7.45 15.11 3.91
N MET A 241 8.78 14.96 3.85
CA MET A 241 9.50 13.83 4.42
C MET A 241 9.27 13.72 5.93
N ASN A 242 8.90 12.52 6.40
CA ASN A 242 8.78 12.17 7.82
C ASN A 242 7.74 12.98 8.64
N GLU A 243 6.85 13.72 7.99
CA GLU A 243 5.78 14.44 8.69
C GLU A 243 4.54 13.57 8.87
N HIS A 244 3.78 13.82 9.95
CA HIS A 244 2.44 13.28 10.13
C HIS A 244 1.46 14.17 9.36
N THR A 245 0.96 13.69 8.23
CA THR A 245 0.17 14.52 7.32
C THR A 245 -0.67 13.67 6.36
N ILE A 246 -1.55 14.33 5.63
CA ILE A 246 -2.23 13.73 4.48
C ILE A 246 -1.84 14.45 3.19
N ILE A 247 -1.90 13.72 2.08
CA ILE A 247 -1.91 14.32 0.74
C ILE A 247 -3.12 13.84 -0.02
N THR A 248 -3.65 14.73 -0.86
CA THR A 248 -4.78 14.39 -1.72
C THR A 248 -4.44 14.73 -3.17
N GLY A 249 -4.70 13.81 -4.07
CA GLY A 249 -4.54 14.00 -5.50
C GLY A 249 -5.74 13.49 -6.28
N THR A 250 -5.98 14.07 -7.45
CA THR A 250 -7.01 13.61 -8.38
C THR A 250 -6.34 13.00 -9.59
N VAL A 251 -6.73 11.76 -9.92
CA VAL A 251 -6.26 11.02 -11.09
C VAL A 251 -7.40 10.88 -12.09
N ASP A 252 -7.09 10.93 -13.39
CA ASP A 252 -8.10 10.79 -14.44
C ASP A 252 -7.95 9.46 -15.18
N MET A 253 -8.98 8.62 -15.06
CA MET A 253 -8.99 7.29 -15.67
C MET A 253 -9.12 7.35 -17.18
N ASP A 254 -9.79 8.38 -17.73
CA ASP A 254 -9.94 8.54 -19.16
C ASP A 254 -8.57 8.86 -19.80
N GLU A 255 -7.78 9.72 -19.14
CA GLU A 255 -6.40 10.02 -19.54
C GLU A 255 -5.51 8.75 -19.48
N LEU A 256 -5.68 7.92 -18.43
CA LEU A 256 -4.92 6.67 -18.30
C LEU A 256 -5.24 5.71 -19.45
N TYR A 257 -6.53 5.52 -19.75
CA TYR A 257 -6.95 4.61 -20.81
C TYR A 257 -6.55 5.11 -22.20
N GLU A 258 -6.61 6.42 -22.43
CA GLU A 258 -6.14 7.02 -23.68
C GLU A 258 -4.62 6.91 -23.82
N ASN A 259 -3.87 7.15 -22.76
CA ASN A 259 -2.43 7.01 -22.75
C ASN A 259 -1.98 5.55 -23.06
N ARG A 260 -2.68 4.55 -22.54
CA ARG A 260 -2.42 3.14 -22.88
C ARG A 260 -2.61 2.84 -24.37
N LYS A 261 -3.43 3.62 -25.08
CA LYS A 261 -3.71 3.44 -26.52
C LYS A 261 -2.75 4.21 -27.41
N SER A 262 -2.52 5.48 -27.07
CA SER A 262 -1.94 6.49 -27.97
C SER A 262 -0.94 7.44 -27.28
N GLY A 263 -0.51 7.18 -26.05
CA GLY A 263 0.53 7.94 -25.38
C GLY A 263 1.87 7.91 -26.12
N ALA A 264 2.80 8.79 -25.73
CA ALA A 264 4.14 8.87 -26.32
C ALA A 264 4.91 7.55 -26.13
N ALA A 265 4.66 6.84 -25.04
CA ALA A 265 5.23 5.51 -24.76
C ALA A 265 4.10 4.54 -24.37
N THR A 266 3.72 3.65 -25.27
CA THR A 266 2.64 2.66 -25.07
C THR A 266 3.17 1.33 -24.48
N THR A 267 3.92 1.40 -23.39
CA THR A 267 4.60 0.25 -22.79
C THR A 267 3.66 -0.89 -22.43
N PHE A 268 2.48 -0.60 -21.87
CA PHE A 268 1.44 -1.59 -21.56
C PHE A 268 0.97 -2.34 -22.83
N LYS A 269 0.60 -1.62 -23.88
CA LYS A 269 0.16 -2.17 -25.15
C LYS A 269 1.26 -2.96 -25.85
N ASP A 270 2.46 -2.41 -25.91
CA ASP A 270 3.59 -3.03 -26.60
C ASP A 270 4.07 -4.29 -25.93
N ARG A 271 4.08 -4.31 -24.60
CA ARG A 271 4.36 -5.52 -23.84
C ARG A 271 3.33 -6.61 -24.15
N ASN A 272 2.04 -6.28 -24.13
CA ASN A 272 0.98 -7.25 -24.39
C ASN A 272 0.99 -7.75 -25.85
N ARG A 273 1.30 -6.89 -26.80
CA ARG A 273 1.47 -7.25 -28.22
C ARG A 273 2.59 -8.26 -28.45
N ARG A 274 3.64 -8.22 -27.61
CA ARG A 274 4.81 -9.07 -27.74
C ARG A 274 4.82 -10.30 -26.79
N LYS A 275 3.68 -10.62 -26.17
CA LYS A 275 3.56 -11.75 -25.23
C LYS A 275 4.12 -13.07 -25.74
N GLY A 276 3.95 -13.37 -27.04
CA GLY A 276 4.49 -14.57 -27.66
C GLY A 276 6.03 -14.60 -27.77
N MET A 277 6.68 -13.43 -27.78
CA MET A 277 8.15 -13.35 -27.68
C MET A 277 8.59 -13.69 -26.26
N TYR A 278 7.95 -13.09 -25.26
CA TYR A 278 8.30 -13.31 -23.85
C TYR A 278 8.08 -14.77 -23.43
N ALA A 279 7.04 -15.44 -23.96
CA ALA A 279 6.77 -16.85 -23.69
C ALA A 279 7.88 -17.81 -24.14
N LYS A 280 8.83 -17.36 -24.97
CA LYS A 280 10.01 -18.16 -25.37
C LYS A 280 11.10 -18.17 -24.29
N TYR A 281 11.05 -17.24 -23.36
CA TYR A 281 11.99 -17.13 -22.27
C TYR A 281 11.28 -17.58 -21.00
N LYS A 282 11.88 -18.54 -20.32
CA LYS A 282 11.40 -19.06 -19.04
C LYS A 282 12.35 -18.57 -17.95
N PRO A 283 12.17 -17.34 -17.48
CA PRO A 283 13.15 -16.68 -16.61
C PRO A 283 13.39 -17.42 -15.29
N TYR A 284 12.50 -18.35 -14.94
CA TYR A 284 12.55 -19.06 -13.66
C TYR A 284 12.74 -20.58 -13.78
N GLU A 285 12.82 -21.13 -15.01
CA GLU A 285 13.14 -22.55 -15.21
C GLU A 285 14.62 -22.84 -14.97
N GLY A 286 15.08 -22.83 -13.77
CA GLY A 286 16.49 -23.09 -13.43
C GLY A 286 16.90 -22.54 -12.09
N LEU A 287 16.07 -21.78 -11.45
CA LEU A 287 16.20 -21.39 -10.04
C LEU A 287 15.59 -22.49 -9.17
N LYS A 288 16.29 -23.63 -9.11
CA LYS A 288 16.02 -24.70 -8.13
C LYS A 288 17.07 -24.65 -7.04
#